data_8bd10c6059476ece28eacdf67eeb01c3
#
_entry.id   8bd10c6059476ece28eacdf67eeb01c3
#
_cell.length_a   1.000
_cell.length_b   1.000
_cell.length_c   1.000
_cell.angle_alpha   90.00
_cell.angle_beta   90.00
_cell.angle_gamma   90.00
#
_symmetry.space_group_name_H-M   'P 1'
#
loop_
_entity.id
_entity.type
_entity.pdbx_description
1 polymer ?
#
loop_
_entity_poly.entity_id
_entity_poly.type
_entity_poly.pdbx_seq_one_letter_code
_entity_poly.pdbx_strand_id
1 'polypeptide(L)'
;MYSSEFSAARLTEEVIWSFGNQAVEKLARAKTSPVVRSIAFPDGGLYVLADSQPYAQAMVVDAGPQGVGRSGHGHADALSLRLTMDGRRWLVDSGSGVYISKDPADRNTLRGTGAHNTMRVDGVDQAVADEPFSWTHIPSTQVENWIAGKSFTYFVGSHNGYARLVDPVVHRRHVLKIAGGVWLIRDIALGRTEHELEIRWHFAPDLEVRRVDSGRVEISTLGSEASGSPAQTGTAASGESGLSLIVPEETVWHTATEVTRTLLSPAYGAFQPAPLVRCHARVMLPAETATALLPRRGAIRREDERLIAPHVEQKLEPRLASVAQAAVQVYELDYHEESHGFFFALGDEAWSFGPWSSDARVLYCRIEKEKLAHLIAIGGTYVAWQGQPLLKMAGPSAFFEWREQDAVMNATPGDFSVTPLFEELTGDSRSSAANLNRNSSSYAEKH
;
A
#
# COMPACT_ATOMS: atom_id res chain seq x y z
N MET A 1 -7.61 -14.67 5.26
CA MET A 1 -8.20 -13.50 4.60
C MET A 1 -8.69 -13.94 3.23
N TYR A 2 -9.93 -14.37 3.13
CA TYR A 2 -10.40 -15.03 1.92
C TYR A 2 -11.72 -14.37 1.51
N SER A 3 -11.82 -13.95 0.26
CA SER A 3 -13.06 -13.45 -0.31
C SER A 3 -14.11 -14.57 -0.30
N SER A 4 -15.38 -14.22 -0.28
CA SER A 4 -16.52 -15.13 -0.35
C SER A 4 -16.53 -16.04 -1.60
N GLU A 5 -15.58 -15.86 -2.51
CA GLU A 5 -15.38 -16.64 -3.74
C GLU A 5 -14.28 -17.69 -3.65
N PHE A 6 -13.71 -17.93 -2.47
CA PHE A 6 -12.99 -19.17 -2.30
C PHE A 6 -14.01 -20.31 -2.49
N SER A 7 -14.09 -20.82 -3.71
CA SER A 7 -14.88 -22.01 -3.95
C SER A 7 -14.38 -23.07 -2.98
N ALA A 8 -15.30 -23.72 -2.27
CA ALA A 8 -14.98 -24.83 -1.39
C ALA A 8 -14.01 -25.84 -2.04
N ALA A 9 -13.98 -25.93 -3.37
CA ALA A 9 -13.08 -26.76 -4.16
C ALA A 9 -11.60 -26.33 -4.12
N ARG A 10 -11.25 -25.03 -3.99
CA ARG A 10 -9.84 -24.58 -3.90
C ARG A 10 -9.25 -24.64 -2.50
N LEU A 11 -10.08 -24.53 -1.48
CA LEU A 11 -9.67 -24.71 -0.08
C LEU A 11 -9.58 -26.18 0.34
N THR A 12 -10.18 -27.09 -0.45
CA THR A 12 -10.43 -28.48 -0.03
C THR A 12 -9.15 -29.21 0.27
N GLU A 13 -8.13 -29.08 -0.55
CA GLU A 13 -6.91 -29.89 -0.41
C GLU A 13 -6.07 -29.45 0.80
N GLU A 14 -5.74 -28.18 0.90
CA GLU A 14 -4.96 -27.63 2.03
C GLU A 14 -5.70 -27.71 3.36
N VAL A 15 -7.02 -27.46 3.36
CA VAL A 15 -7.84 -27.53 4.56
C VAL A 15 -8.06 -28.97 5.00
N ILE A 16 -8.23 -29.92 4.07
CA ILE A 16 -8.33 -31.36 4.39
C ILE A 16 -7.03 -31.84 5.02
N TRP A 17 -5.89 -31.50 4.44
CA TRP A 17 -4.58 -31.89 4.95
C TRP A 17 -4.28 -31.29 6.34
N SER A 18 -4.68 -30.05 6.55
CA SER A 18 -4.39 -29.34 7.81
C SER A 18 -5.40 -29.64 8.92
N PHE A 19 -6.68 -29.79 8.60
CA PHE A 19 -7.77 -29.79 9.58
C PHE A 19 -8.80 -30.94 9.39
N GLY A 20 -8.63 -31.78 8.38
CA GLY A 20 -9.50 -32.88 8.06
C GLY A 20 -10.85 -32.50 7.42
N ASN A 21 -11.61 -33.48 6.97
CA ASN A 21 -12.86 -33.29 6.21
C ASN A 21 -13.94 -32.49 6.96
N GLN A 22 -14.00 -32.59 8.29
CA GLN A 22 -15.00 -31.86 9.09
C GLN A 22 -14.80 -30.33 9.03
N ALA A 23 -13.57 -29.83 8.83
CA ALA A 23 -13.30 -28.42 8.69
C ALA A 23 -13.83 -27.87 7.36
N VAL A 24 -13.76 -28.66 6.28
CA VAL A 24 -14.32 -28.29 4.96
C VAL A 24 -15.84 -28.12 5.07
N GLU A 25 -16.53 -29.04 5.74
CA GLU A 25 -17.97 -28.92 5.94
C GLU A 25 -18.37 -27.71 6.78
N LYS A 26 -17.59 -27.39 7.82
CA LYS A 26 -17.81 -26.20 8.66
C LYS A 26 -17.60 -24.92 7.85
N LEU A 27 -16.56 -24.86 7.02
CA LEU A 27 -16.28 -23.71 6.16
C LEU A 27 -17.35 -23.52 5.09
N ALA A 28 -17.82 -24.61 4.47
CA ALA A 28 -18.90 -24.57 3.48
C ALA A 28 -20.24 -24.09 4.07
N ARG A 29 -20.46 -24.32 5.38
CA ARG A 29 -21.66 -23.88 6.11
C ARG A 29 -21.51 -22.48 6.71
N ALA A 30 -20.30 -21.92 6.77
CA ALA A 30 -20.05 -20.59 7.32
C ALA A 30 -20.66 -19.51 6.41
N LYS A 31 -21.76 -18.91 6.86
CA LYS A 31 -22.47 -17.82 6.16
C LYS A 31 -21.85 -16.43 6.41
N THR A 32 -20.69 -16.35 7.05
CA THR A 32 -20.07 -15.09 7.39
C THR A 32 -19.24 -14.58 6.23
N SER A 33 -19.60 -13.43 5.70
CA SER A 33 -18.69 -12.67 4.86
C SER A 33 -17.41 -12.38 5.65
N PRO A 34 -16.22 -12.64 5.12
CA PRO A 34 -15.00 -12.32 5.82
C PRO A 34 -14.94 -10.82 6.12
N VAL A 35 -14.70 -10.48 7.37
CA VAL A 35 -14.48 -9.08 7.75
C VAL A 35 -13.11 -8.69 7.23
N VAL A 36 -13.09 -7.82 6.23
CA VAL A 36 -11.85 -7.24 5.70
C VAL A 36 -11.40 -6.17 6.68
N ARG A 37 -10.32 -6.43 7.41
CA ARG A 37 -9.75 -5.49 8.38
C ARG A 37 -8.23 -5.52 8.36
N SER A 38 -7.63 -4.39 8.67
CA SER A 38 -6.19 -4.29 8.90
C SER A 38 -5.81 -4.99 10.20
N ILE A 39 -4.69 -5.72 10.20
CA ILE A 39 -4.22 -6.49 11.35
C ILE A 39 -2.70 -6.61 11.34
N ALA A 40 -2.07 -6.50 12.51
CA ALA A 40 -0.64 -6.73 12.71
C ALA A 40 -0.40 -8.11 13.35
N PHE A 41 0.68 -8.77 12.92
CA PHE A 41 1.25 -9.96 13.51
C PHE A 41 2.71 -9.67 13.88
N PRO A 42 2.96 -8.91 14.96
CA PRO A 42 4.29 -8.38 15.28
C PRO A 42 5.35 -9.46 15.49
N ASP A 43 4.98 -10.59 16.12
CA ASP A 43 5.91 -11.70 16.38
C ASP A 43 6.39 -12.37 15.07
N GLY A 44 5.56 -12.38 14.04
CA GLY A 44 5.90 -12.87 12.71
C GLY A 44 6.36 -11.77 11.75
N GLY A 45 6.28 -10.49 12.17
CA GLY A 45 6.64 -9.33 11.38
C GLY A 45 5.74 -9.06 10.17
N LEU A 46 4.54 -9.64 10.13
CA LEU A 46 3.60 -9.43 9.03
C LEU A 46 2.54 -8.39 9.39
N TYR A 47 2.36 -7.42 8.50
CA TYR A 47 1.39 -6.34 8.66
C TYR A 47 0.44 -6.33 7.47
N VAL A 48 -0.85 -6.48 7.74
CA VAL A 48 -1.89 -6.55 6.72
C VAL A 48 -2.72 -5.28 6.76
N LEU A 49 -2.62 -4.48 5.71
CA LEU A 49 -3.46 -3.33 5.49
C LEU A 49 -4.60 -3.75 4.56
N ALA A 50 -5.85 -3.53 4.95
CA ALA A 50 -7.00 -4.03 4.21
C ALA A 50 -8.09 -2.99 4.02
N ASP A 51 -8.81 -3.08 2.90
CA ASP A 51 -9.98 -2.27 2.58
C ASP A 51 -11.06 -3.15 1.92
N SER A 52 -12.31 -2.72 2.04
CA SER A 52 -13.45 -3.35 1.39
C SER A 52 -13.97 -2.55 0.18
N GLN A 53 -13.43 -1.37 -0.07
CA GLN A 53 -13.85 -0.47 -1.14
C GLN A 53 -12.70 -0.19 -2.11
N PRO A 54 -12.97 -0.06 -3.41
CA PRO A 54 -14.24 -0.35 -4.12
C PRO A 54 -14.60 -1.83 -4.15
N TYR A 55 -13.70 -2.71 -3.75
CA TYR A 55 -13.83 -4.16 -3.54
C TYR A 55 -12.80 -4.64 -2.50
N ALA A 56 -12.90 -5.88 -2.05
CA ALA A 56 -11.99 -6.42 -1.05
C ALA A 56 -10.54 -6.39 -1.54
N GLN A 57 -9.67 -5.77 -0.78
CA GLN A 57 -8.24 -5.63 -1.07
C GLN A 57 -7.42 -5.76 0.21
N ALA A 58 -6.26 -6.35 0.08
CA ALA A 58 -5.32 -6.52 1.19
C ALA A 58 -3.89 -6.42 0.68
N MET A 59 -3.11 -5.57 1.33
CA MET A 59 -1.67 -5.47 1.16
C MET A 59 -0.98 -6.07 2.38
N VAL A 60 -0.05 -6.97 2.14
CA VAL A 60 0.80 -7.53 3.19
C VAL A 60 2.16 -6.87 3.08
N VAL A 61 2.66 -6.35 4.20
CA VAL A 61 4.02 -5.85 4.37
C VAL A 61 4.81 -6.89 5.15
N ASP A 62 5.96 -7.31 4.62
CA ASP A 62 6.91 -8.16 5.32
C ASP A 62 7.95 -7.30 6.03
N ALA A 63 7.83 -7.18 7.34
CA ALA A 63 8.77 -6.46 8.20
C ALA A 63 9.32 -7.39 9.30
N GLY A 64 9.28 -8.69 9.04
CA GLY A 64 9.77 -9.73 9.93
C GLY A 64 11.28 -9.95 9.86
N PRO A 65 11.78 -10.80 10.74
CA PRO A 65 13.14 -11.30 10.63
C PRO A 65 13.23 -12.19 9.37
N GLN A 66 14.33 -12.11 8.63
CA GLN A 66 14.55 -12.91 7.43
C GLN A 66 14.49 -14.43 7.69
N GLY A 67 14.58 -14.85 8.94
CA GLY A 67 14.49 -16.24 9.38
C GLY A 67 15.30 -16.49 10.65
N VAL A 68 15.39 -17.76 11.05
CA VAL A 68 16.13 -18.20 12.24
C VAL A 68 17.53 -18.72 11.85
N GLY A 69 18.50 -18.52 12.71
CA GLY A 69 19.89 -18.97 12.53
C GLY A 69 20.54 -18.29 11.33
N ARG A 70 20.97 -19.06 10.33
CA ARG A 70 21.53 -18.54 9.07
C ARG A 70 20.49 -18.29 7.99
N SER A 71 19.22 -18.24 8.33
CA SER A 71 18.08 -17.91 7.44
C SER A 71 17.97 -18.76 6.18
N GLY A 72 18.15 -20.08 6.31
CA GLY A 72 18.31 -21.00 5.17
C GLY A 72 17.18 -20.94 4.13
N HIS A 73 15.95 -20.65 4.54
CA HIS A 73 14.79 -20.48 3.66
C HIS A 73 14.40 -19.00 3.49
N GLY A 74 15.05 -18.07 4.17
CA GLY A 74 14.76 -16.64 4.07
C GLY A 74 15.18 -16.04 2.74
N HIS A 75 14.54 -14.95 2.38
CA HIS A 75 14.85 -14.14 1.20
C HIS A 75 15.30 -12.73 1.64
N ALA A 76 15.96 -12.02 0.74
CA ALA A 76 16.37 -10.63 0.95
C ALA A 76 15.21 -9.68 0.57
N ASP A 77 14.09 -9.76 1.30
CA ASP A 77 12.79 -9.22 0.97
C ASP A 77 12.19 -8.29 2.05
N ALA A 78 13.03 -7.80 2.96
CA ALA A 78 12.59 -6.88 4.02
C ALA A 78 11.82 -5.69 3.43
N LEU A 79 10.67 -5.36 4.05
CA LEU A 79 9.70 -4.35 3.63
C LEU A 79 9.06 -4.62 2.26
N SER A 80 9.10 -5.85 1.76
CA SER A 80 8.40 -6.20 0.53
C SER A 80 6.88 -6.17 0.69
N LEU A 81 6.18 -5.94 -0.43
CA LEU A 81 4.74 -5.79 -0.48
C LEU A 81 4.12 -6.86 -1.37
N ARG A 82 2.95 -7.37 -0.95
CA ARG A 82 2.09 -8.24 -1.76
C ARG A 82 0.69 -7.67 -1.74
N LEU A 83 0.05 -7.53 -2.90
CA LEU A 83 -1.30 -6.97 -3.01
C LEU A 83 -2.26 -7.98 -3.62
N THR A 84 -3.35 -8.22 -2.92
CA THR A 84 -4.49 -8.99 -3.41
C THR A 84 -5.69 -8.06 -3.52
N MET A 85 -6.40 -8.10 -4.64
CA MET A 85 -7.60 -7.32 -4.87
C MET A 85 -8.63 -8.19 -5.59
N ASP A 86 -9.89 -8.11 -5.15
CA ASP A 86 -11.02 -8.85 -5.72
C ASP A 86 -10.73 -10.34 -5.89
N GLY A 87 -10.13 -10.96 -4.85
CA GLY A 87 -9.75 -12.37 -4.83
C GLY A 87 -8.57 -12.76 -5.74
N ARG A 88 -7.94 -11.81 -6.46
CA ARG A 88 -6.79 -12.03 -7.34
C ARG A 88 -5.52 -11.46 -6.76
N ARG A 89 -4.39 -12.08 -7.10
CA ARG A 89 -3.06 -11.54 -6.80
C ARG A 89 -2.69 -10.48 -7.84
N TRP A 90 -2.24 -9.32 -7.38
CA TRP A 90 -1.80 -8.22 -8.22
C TRP A 90 -0.31 -7.98 -8.08
N LEU A 91 0.16 -7.56 -6.89
CA LEU A 91 1.59 -7.57 -6.58
C LEU A 91 1.94 -8.92 -5.97
N VAL A 92 2.91 -9.58 -6.54
CA VAL A 92 3.29 -10.94 -6.17
C VAL A 92 4.74 -11.00 -5.69
N ASP A 93 5.04 -12.05 -4.95
CA ASP A 93 6.39 -12.50 -4.68
C ASP A 93 6.84 -13.42 -5.82
N SER A 94 8.10 -13.35 -6.21
CA SER A 94 8.62 -14.15 -7.30
C SER A 94 8.81 -15.64 -6.96
N GLY A 95 8.63 -16.03 -5.70
CA GLY A 95 8.76 -17.41 -5.24
C GLY A 95 10.21 -17.83 -5.04
N SER A 96 10.43 -19.13 -4.82
CA SER A 96 11.75 -19.66 -4.43
C SER A 96 12.55 -20.32 -5.56
N GLY A 97 11.92 -20.62 -6.70
CA GLY A 97 12.58 -21.28 -7.82
C GLY A 97 13.04 -22.68 -7.49
N VAL A 98 14.36 -22.83 -7.35
CA VAL A 98 15.02 -24.10 -6.98
C VAL A 98 15.83 -23.88 -5.70
N TYR A 99 16.00 -24.95 -4.91
CA TYR A 99 16.84 -24.89 -3.71
C TYR A 99 18.28 -25.26 -4.01
N ILE A 100 18.48 -26.23 -4.91
CA ILE A 100 19.80 -26.70 -5.31
C ILE A 100 19.86 -26.71 -6.83
N SER A 101 20.88 -26.06 -7.37
CA SER A 101 21.19 -26.00 -8.80
C SER A 101 22.69 -26.13 -8.98
N LYS A 102 23.12 -26.46 -10.23
CA LYS A 102 24.51 -26.45 -10.61
C LYS A 102 25.09 -25.02 -10.60
N ASP A 103 24.25 -24.03 -10.91
CA ASP A 103 24.61 -22.61 -10.83
C ASP A 103 23.97 -22.00 -9.58
N PRO A 104 24.76 -21.52 -8.62
CA PRO A 104 24.24 -20.81 -7.44
C PRO A 104 23.38 -19.58 -7.80
N ALA A 105 23.59 -18.97 -8.96
CA ALA A 105 22.81 -17.84 -9.43
C ALA A 105 21.33 -18.18 -9.60
N ASP A 106 20.98 -19.42 -9.97
CA ASP A 106 19.59 -19.86 -10.11
C ASP A 106 18.80 -19.73 -8.81
N ARG A 107 19.42 -20.11 -7.68
CA ARG A 107 18.83 -19.97 -6.35
C ARG A 107 18.81 -18.49 -5.91
N ASN A 108 19.94 -17.78 -6.09
CA ASN A 108 20.10 -16.42 -5.60
C ASN A 108 19.25 -15.42 -6.37
N THR A 109 18.91 -15.67 -7.63
CA THR A 109 18.09 -14.78 -8.46
C THR A 109 16.71 -14.56 -7.83
N LEU A 110 16.05 -15.60 -7.31
CA LEU A 110 14.69 -15.47 -6.77
C LEU A 110 14.64 -15.22 -5.26
N ARG A 111 15.72 -15.46 -4.51
CA ARG A 111 15.79 -15.08 -3.10
C ARG A 111 16.46 -13.72 -2.85
N GLY A 112 17.03 -13.11 -3.88
CA GLY A 112 17.66 -11.79 -3.84
C GLY A 112 16.65 -10.66 -3.88
N THR A 113 17.04 -9.49 -3.43
CA THR A 113 16.16 -8.30 -3.31
C THR A 113 15.50 -7.92 -4.63
N GLY A 114 16.21 -8.15 -5.76
CA GLY A 114 15.67 -7.86 -7.08
C GLY A 114 14.44 -8.69 -7.50
N ALA A 115 14.08 -9.73 -6.74
CA ALA A 115 12.90 -10.56 -6.97
C ALA A 115 11.68 -10.14 -6.12
N HIS A 116 11.78 -9.06 -5.35
CA HIS A 116 10.77 -8.65 -4.38
C HIS A 116 10.32 -7.20 -4.58
N ASN A 117 9.15 -6.86 -4.07
CA ASN A 117 8.54 -5.52 -4.19
C ASN A 117 9.08 -4.58 -3.11
N THR A 118 10.37 -4.27 -3.17
CA THR A 118 11.09 -3.44 -2.22
C THR A 118 12.17 -2.61 -2.92
N MET A 119 12.89 -1.78 -2.16
CA MET A 119 13.97 -0.96 -2.67
C MET A 119 15.29 -1.76 -2.75
N ARG A 120 16.02 -1.58 -3.83
CA ARG A 120 17.38 -2.06 -4.05
C ARG A 120 18.33 -0.89 -4.22
N VAL A 121 19.51 -0.97 -3.64
CA VAL A 121 20.54 0.08 -3.68
C VAL A 121 21.78 -0.44 -4.42
N ASP A 122 22.32 0.34 -5.37
CA ASP A 122 23.52 0.04 -6.15
C ASP A 122 23.54 -1.35 -6.80
N GLY A 123 22.35 -1.86 -7.14
CA GLY A 123 22.24 -3.20 -7.73
C GLY A 123 22.61 -4.35 -6.80
N VAL A 124 22.80 -4.12 -5.47
CA VAL A 124 23.11 -5.18 -4.51
C VAL A 124 21.92 -5.54 -3.65
N ASP A 125 21.91 -6.74 -3.08
CA ASP A 125 20.82 -7.23 -2.26
C ASP A 125 20.92 -6.72 -0.81
N GLN A 126 19.81 -6.67 -0.07
CA GLN A 126 19.74 -6.29 1.35
C GLN A 126 20.53 -7.27 2.25
N ALA A 127 20.58 -8.52 1.85
CA ALA A 127 21.31 -9.59 2.52
C ALA A 127 22.44 -10.09 1.62
N VAL A 128 23.43 -10.75 2.21
CA VAL A 128 24.55 -11.35 1.45
C VAL A 128 24.41 -12.86 1.48
N ALA A 129 24.08 -13.41 0.31
CA ALA A 129 23.98 -14.85 0.13
C ALA A 129 25.36 -15.52 0.32
N ASP A 130 25.37 -16.69 0.92
CA ASP A 130 26.51 -17.58 1.06
C ASP A 130 26.23 -18.87 0.29
N GLU A 131 25.90 -19.96 0.99
CA GLU A 131 25.47 -21.21 0.38
C GLU A 131 23.95 -21.22 0.11
N PRO A 132 23.41 -22.22 -0.60
CA PRO A 132 21.98 -22.29 -0.92
C PRO A 132 21.03 -22.11 0.27
N PHE A 133 21.46 -22.50 1.47
CA PHE A 133 20.67 -22.42 2.71
C PHE A 133 21.33 -21.53 3.78
N SER A 134 22.09 -20.53 3.37
CA SER A 134 22.72 -19.63 4.32
C SER A 134 22.97 -18.24 3.77
N TRP A 135 23.11 -17.30 4.72
CA TRP A 135 23.43 -15.91 4.49
C TRP A 135 24.53 -15.49 5.46
N THR A 136 25.48 -14.70 4.99
CA THR A 136 26.57 -14.13 5.81
C THR A 136 26.21 -12.78 6.40
N HIS A 137 25.30 -12.04 5.75
CA HIS A 137 24.71 -10.80 6.26
C HIS A 137 23.20 -10.87 6.15
N ILE A 138 22.53 -10.58 7.25
CA ILE A 138 21.06 -10.59 7.36
C ILE A 138 20.63 -9.22 7.85
N PRO A 139 19.70 -8.51 7.17
CA PRO A 139 19.20 -7.23 7.62
C PRO A 139 18.39 -7.38 8.92
N SER A 140 18.42 -6.32 9.72
CA SER A 140 17.49 -6.14 10.82
C SER A 140 16.38 -5.17 10.39
N THR A 141 15.15 -5.56 10.58
CA THR A 141 13.96 -4.72 10.36
C THR A 141 13.47 -4.11 11.66
N GLN A 142 12.94 -2.91 11.57
CA GLN A 142 12.30 -2.21 12.68
C GLN A 142 10.97 -1.64 12.21
N VAL A 143 9.88 -1.98 12.90
CA VAL A 143 8.60 -1.32 12.71
C VAL A 143 8.53 -0.11 13.61
N GLU A 144 8.39 1.06 13.01
CA GLU A 144 8.42 2.36 13.71
C GLU A 144 7.01 2.84 14.03
N ASN A 145 6.02 2.48 13.21
CA ASN A 145 4.63 2.87 13.45
C ASN A 145 3.65 1.87 12.84
N TRP A 146 2.55 1.64 13.54
CA TRP A 146 1.38 0.92 13.05
C TRP A 146 0.12 1.52 13.65
N ILE A 147 -0.75 2.04 12.79
CA ILE A 147 -2.05 2.57 13.18
C ILE A 147 -3.11 2.00 12.25
N ALA A 148 -4.14 1.37 12.81
CA ALA A 148 -5.32 0.91 12.09
C ALA A 148 -6.53 1.75 12.56
N GLY A 149 -6.81 2.83 11.85
CA GLY A 149 -8.00 3.65 12.04
C GLY A 149 -9.22 3.02 11.36
N LYS A 150 -10.34 3.73 11.36
CA LYS A 150 -11.58 3.32 10.68
C LYS A 150 -11.53 3.63 9.19
N SER A 151 -10.95 4.77 8.82
CA SER A 151 -10.86 5.26 7.44
C SER A 151 -9.46 5.21 6.84
N PHE A 152 -8.47 4.76 7.60
CA PHE A 152 -7.09 4.62 7.13
C PHE A 152 -6.35 3.50 7.85
N THR A 153 -5.23 3.10 7.28
CA THR A 153 -4.21 2.30 7.97
C THR A 153 -2.84 2.82 7.59
N TYR A 154 -1.97 2.97 8.57
CA TYR A 154 -0.63 3.50 8.40
C TYR A 154 0.42 2.57 8.97
N PHE A 155 1.43 2.26 8.16
CA PHE A 155 2.60 1.48 8.53
C PHE A 155 3.87 2.25 8.22
N VAL A 156 4.85 2.18 9.11
CA VAL A 156 6.22 2.63 8.87
C VAL A 156 7.19 1.58 9.36
N GLY A 157 8.12 1.21 8.51
CA GLY A 157 9.22 0.33 8.87
C GLY A 157 10.51 0.72 8.18
N SER A 158 11.63 0.28 8.74
CA SER A 158 12.96 0.47 8.17
C SER A 158 13.78 -0.81 8.29
N HIS A 159 14.84 -0.90 7.47
CA HIS A 159 15.85 -1.95 7.61
C HIS A 159 17.26 -1.39 7.32
N ASN A 160 18.25 -2.06 7.90
CA ASN A 160 19.65 -1.68 7.83
C ASN A 160 20.48 -2.53 6.85
N GLY A 161 19.85 -3.24 5.92
CA GLY A 161 20.52 -4.19 5.02
C GLY A 161 21.66 -3.59 4.20
N TYR A 162 21.59 -2.30 3.91
CA TYR A 162 22.61 -1.54 3.17
C TYR A 162 23.57 -0.76 4.07
N ALA A 163 23.47 -0.87 5.40
CA ALA A 163 24.41 -0.23 6.32
C ALA A 163 25.85 -0.78 6.21
N ARG A 164 26.02 -1.93 5.55
CA ARG A 164 27.31 -2.56 5.26
C ARG A 164 28.08 -1.95 4.08
N LEU A 165 27.42 -1.11 3.27
CA LEU A 165 28.07 -0.43 2.15
C LEU A 165 29.13 0.55 2.65
N VAL A 166 30.09 0.90 1.81
CA VAL A 166 31.11 1.91 2.13
C VAL A 166 30.43 3.21 2.54
N ASP A 167 29.40 3.61 1.79
CA ASP A 167 28.48 4.68 2.12
C ASP A 167 27.17 4.05 2.60
N PRO A 168 26.94 4.02 3.93
CA PRO A 168 25.79 3.31 4.50
C PRO A 168 24.45 3.93 4.11
N VAL A 169 23.49 3.06 3.77
CA VAL A 169 22.10 3.45 3.46
C VAL A 169 21.13 2.69 4.35
N VAL A 170 20.12 3.40 4.88
CA VAL A 170 18.94 2.81 5.54
C VAL A 170 17.74 3.05 4.66
N HIS A 171 17.02 1.99 4.34
CA HIS A 171 15.72 2.09 3.67
C HIS A 171 14.62 2.19 4.70
N ARG A 172 13.76 3.19 4.55
CA ARG A 172 12.52 3.38 5.32
C ARG A 172 11.34 3.42 4.37
N ARG A 173 10.29 2.66 4.66
CA ARG A 173 9.06 2.60 3.87
C ARG A 173 7.86 2.99 4.71
N HIS A 174 7.05 3.89 4.18
CA HIS A 174 5.73 4.21 4.70
C HIS A 174 4.69 3.60 3.76
N VAL A 175 3.65 3.01 4.32
CA VAL A 175 2.48 2.54 3.57
C VAL A 175 1.26 3.17 4.20
N LEU A 176 0.59 4.04 3.48
CA LEU A 176 -0.66 4.68 3.90
C LEU A 176 -1.80 4.19 3.00
N LYS A 177 -2.75 3.46 3.61
CA LYS A 177 -3.99 3.05 2.98
C LYS A 177 -5.09 3.99 3.41
N ILE A 178 -5.77 4.62 2.46
CA ILE A 178 -6.96 5.46 2.66
C ILE A 178 -8.19 4.67 2.25
N ALA A 179 -9.26 4.76 3.03
CA ALA A 179 -10.53 4.13 2.70
C ALA A 179 -11.09 4.68 1.38
N GLY A 180 -11.58 3.77 0.54
CA GLY A 180 -11.95 4.08 -0.84
C GLY A 180 -10.93 3.61 -1.87
N GLY A 181 -9.82 2.98 -1.42
CA GLY A 181 -8.88 2.28 -2.30
C GLY A 181 -7.66 3.08 -2.72
N VAL A 182 -7.35 4.20 -2.08
CA VAL A 182 -6.10 4.93 -2.35
C VAL A 182 -4.98 4.38 -1.49
N TRP A 183 -3.87 4.01 -2.11
CA TRP A 183 -2.65 3.57 -1.45
C TRP A 183 -1.52 4.50 -1.82
N LEU A 184 -0.79 5.00 -0.83
CA LEU A 184 0.47 5.70 -1.03
C LEU A 184 1.59 4.93 -0.35
N ILE A 185 2.58 4.52 -1.15
CA ILE A 185 3.81 3.89 -0.69
C ILE A 185 4.91 4.94 -0.86
N ARG A 186 5.52 5.38 0.25
CA ARG A 186 6.64 6.33 0.26
C ARG A 186 7.89 5.59 0.67
N ASP A 187 8.91 5.65 -0.16
CA ASP A 187 10.22 5.05 0.05
C ASP A 187 11.26 6.13 0.27
N ILE A 188 12.04 6.00 1.33
CA ILE A 188 13.11 6.93 1.72
C ILE A 188 14.42 6.15 1.82
N ALA A 189 15.44 6.61 1.14
CA ALA A 189 16.82 6.17 1.33
C ALA A 189 17.58 7.21 2.15
N LEU A 190 17.96 6.84 3.36
CA LEU A 190 18.73 7.67 4.28
C LEU A 190 20.21 7.36 4.15
N GLY A 191 21.02 8.35 3.78
CA GLY A 191 22.45 8.24 3.55
C GLY A 191 23.07 9.61 3.32
N ARG A 192 24.27 9.65 2.72
CA ARG A 192 25.01 10.91 2.55
C ARG A 192 25.58 11.13 1.17
N THR A 193 25.72 10.10 0.35
CA THR A 193 26.37 10.16 -0.97
C THR A 193 25.38 9.81 -2.07
N GLU A 194 25.84 9.86 -3.30
CA GLU A 194 25.06 9.48 -4.47
C GLU A 194 25.00 7.95 -4.60
N HIS A 195 23.77 7.42 -4.77
CA HIS A 195 23.49 6.02 -4.97
C HIS A 195 22.53 5.80 -6.14
N GLU A 196 22.57 4.61 -6.74
CA GLU A 196 21.53 4.14 -7.64
C GLU A 196 20.47 3.44 -6.82
N LEU A 197 19.25 3.98 -6.82
CA LEU A 197 18.09 3.40 -6.15
C LEU A 197 17.17 2.78 -7.19
N GLU A 198 16.60 1.62 -6.86
CA GLU A 198 15.66 0.90 -7.71
C GLU A 198 14.49 0.40 -6.87
N ILE A 199 13.25 0.68 -7.29
CA ILE A 199 12.03 0.11 -6.73
C ILE A 199 11.39 -0.78 -7.77
N ARG A 200 11.03 -1.99 -7.38
CA ARG A 200 10.45 -2.99 -8.26
C ARG A 200 9.02 -3.33 -7.86
N TRP A 201 8.17 -3.55 -8.87
CA TRP A 201 6.79 -3.96 -8.73
C TRP A 201 6.53 -5.16 -9.62
N HIS A 202 6.49 -6.35 -9.00
CA HIS A 202 6.26 -7.63 -9.67
C HIS A 202 4.77 -7.91 -9.74
N PHE A 203 4.25 -8.08 -10.95
CA PHE A 203 2.82 -8.33 -11.17
C PHE A 203 2.57 -9.81 -11.47
N ALA A 204 1.33 -10.26 -11.18
CA ALA A 204 0.93 -11.62 -11.49
C ALA A 204 0.99 -11.88 -13.01
N PRO A 205 1.32 -13.11 -13.45
CA PRO A 205 1.56 -13.42 -14.88
C PRO A 205 0.32 -13.29 -15.77
N ASP A 206 -0.87 -13.38 -15.16
CA ASP A 206 -2.18 -13.28 -15.80
C ASP A 206 -2.69 -11.82 -15.92
N LEU A 207 -1.80 -10.85 -15.66
CA LEU A 207 -2.10 -9.42 -15.80
C LEU A 207 -1.39 -8.84 -17.03
N GLU A 208 -2.08 -7.92 -17.68
CA GLU A 208 -1.50 -7.03 -18.68
C GLU A 208 -1.01 -5.75 -17.99
N VAL A 209 0.23 -5.36 -18.28
CA VAL A 209 0.86 -4.16 -17.73
C VAL A 209 1.28 -3.27 -18.88
N ARG A 210 0.74 -2.06 -18.94
CA ARG A 210 0.96 -1.12 -20.03
C ARG A 210 1.38 0.26 -19.47
N ARG A 211 2.54 0.73 -19.89
CA ARG A 211 2.94 2.11 -19.64
C ARG A 211 2.07 3.06 -20.47
N VAL A 212 1.47 4.03 -19.83
CA VAL A 212 0.62 5.04 -20.48
C VAL A 212 1.42 6.30 -20.78
N ASP A 213 2.19 6.76 -19.81
CA ASP A 213 3.10 7.90 -19.92
C ASP A 213 4.37 7.65 -19.10
N SER A 214 5.18 8.67 -18.86
CA SER A 214 6.44 8.53 -18.14
C SER A 214 6.26 8.09 -16.67
N GLY A 215 5.19 8.51 -15.99
CA GLY A 215 4.95 8.24 -14.58
C GLY A 215 3.78 7.33 -14.29
N ARG A 216 3.00 6.91 -15.32
CA ARG A 216 1.78 6.14 -15.12
C ARG A 216 1.81 4.80 -15.86
N VAL A 217 1.51 3.76 -15.12
CA VAL A 217 1.38 2.38 -15.62
C VAL A 217 -0.02 1.87 -15.27
N GLU A 218 -0.71 1.33 -16.27
CA GLU A 218 -2.01 0.72 -16.13
C GLU A 218 -1.89 -0.80 -16.13
N ILE A 219 -2.54 -1.42 -15.18
CA ILE A 219 -2.57 -2.86 -14.99
C ILE A 219 -4.02 -3.33 -15.08
N SER A 220 -4.26 -4.35 -15.90
CA SER A 220 -5.59 -4.94 -16.10
C SER A 220 -5.53 -6.46 -16.15
N THR A 221 -6.67 -7.09 -15.93
CA THR A 221 -6.80 -8.54 -16.18
C THR A 221 -6.80 -8.78 -17.67
N LEU A 222 -6.10 -9.83 -18.12
CA LEU A 222 -6.19 -10.29 -19.51
C LEU A 222 -7.66 -10.65 -19.81
N GLY A 223 -8.23 -10.07 -20.87
CA GLY A 223 -9.59 -10.39 -21.31
C GLY A 223 -9.76 -11.89 -21.54
N SER A 224 -10.94 -12.42 -21.27
CA SER A 224 -11.24 -13.85 -21.36
C SER A 224 -11.07 -14.46 -22.77
N GLU A 225 -10.89 -13.63 -23.80
CA GLU A 225 -10.67 -14.09 -25.18
C GLU A 225 -9.25 -14.62 -25.44
N ALA A 226 -8.25 -14.29 -24.60
CA ALA A 226 -6.86 -14.70 -24.79
C ALA A 226 -6.50 -16.02 -24.09
N SER A 227 -7.29 -16.50 -23.15
CA SER A 227 -7.12 -17.79 -22.48
C SER A 227 -8.11 -18.79 -23.00
N GLY A 228 -7.69 -19.72 -23.86
CA GLY A 228 -8.52 -20.81 -24.38
C GLY A 228 -8.99 -21.85 -23.32
N SER A 229 -9.26 -21.42 -22.11
CA SER A 229 -9.87 -22.21 -21.06
C SER A 229 -11.36 -21.87 -20.94
N PRO A 230 -12.25 -22.89 -20.95
CA PRO A 230 -13.69 -22.65 -20.84
C PRO A 230 -14.01 -21.95 -19.53
N ALA A 231 -14.76 -20.87 -19.61
CA ALA A 231 -15.31 -20.14 -18.47
C ALA A 231 -16.09 -21.12 -17.58
N GLN A 232 -15.60 -21.33 -16.35
CA GLN A 232 -16.37 -22.06 -15.35
C GLN A 232 -17.54 -21.17 -14.92
N THR A 233 -18.74 -21.66 -15.16
CA THR A 233 -20.02 -21.06 -14.83
C THR A 233 -20.16 -20.79 -13.33
N GLY A 234 -19.84 -19.59 -12.93
CA GLY A 234 -20.15 -19.05 -11.60
C GLY A 234 -20.52 -17.59 -11.80
N THR A 235 -21.75 -17.24 -11.46
CA THR A 235 -22.37 -15.93 -11.62
C THR A 235 -21.66 -14.84 -10.81
N ALA A 236 -20.58 -14.28 -11.34
CA ALA A 236 -20.04 -12.99 -10.92
C ALA A 236 -20.12 -12.04 -12.10
N ALA A 237 -20.75 -10.88 -11.91
CA ALA A 237 -20.71 -9.79 -12.86
C ALA A 237 -19.25 -9.34 -13.02
N SER A 238 -18.57 -9.83 -14.04
CA SER A 238 -17.17 -9.57 -14.33
C SER A 238 -17.01 -8.16 -14.93
N GLY A 239 -17.06 -7.14 -14.08
CA GLY A 239 -16.42 -5.88 -14.43
C GLY A 239 -14.92 -6.10 -14.41
N GLU A 240 -14.19 -5.69 -15.45
CA GLU A 240 -12.73 -5.78 -15.49
C GLU A 240 -12.14 -4.96 -14.32
N SER A 241 -11.50 -5.63 -13.38
CA SER A 241 -10.75 -4.96 -12.32
C SER A 241 -9.44 -4.41 -12.89
N GLY A 242 -9.03 -3.23 -12.45
CA GLY A 242 -7.81 -2.57 -12.87
C GLY A 242 -7.05 -1.94 -11.71
N LEU A 243 -5.81 -1.58 -11.97
CA LEU A 243 -4.93 -0.87 -11.06
C LEU A 243 -4.12 0.16 -11.84
N SER A 244 -4.09 1.41 -11.35
CA SER A 244 -3.13 2.40 -11.83
C SER A 244 -1.97 2.50 -10.84
N LEU A 245 -0.73 2.40 -11.32
CA LEU A 245 0.49 2.69 -10.60
C LEU A 245 1.02 4.04 -11.09
N ILE A 246 1.23 4.98 -10.17
CA ILE A 246 1.60 6.35 -10.50
C ILE A 246 2.79 6.76 -9.64
N VAL A 247 3.83 7.29 -10.28
CA VAL A 247 4.99 7.93 -9.61
C VAL A 247 4.91 9.44 -9.78
N PRO A 248 5.52 10.24 -8.88
CA PRO A 248 5.42 11.69 -8.91
C PRO A 248 5.95 12.29 -10.21
N GLU A 249 5.19 13.22 -10.77
CA GLU A 249 5.59 14.04 -11.92
C GLU A 249 6.81 14.90 -11.60
N GLU A 250 7.54 15.31 -12.66
CA GLU A 250 8.70 16.21 -12.56
C GLU A 250 9.84 15.71 -11.66
N THR A 251 9.85 14.42 -11.32
CA THR A 251 10.96 13.79 -10.59
C THR A 251 11.82 12.92 -11.51
N VAL A 252 13.04 12.64 -11.09
CA VAL A 252 13.91 11.70 -11.80
C VAL A 252 13.29 10.30 -11.88
N TRP A 253 12.43 9.94 -10.94
CA TRP A 253 11.70 8.68 -10.89
C TRP A 253 10.65 8.55 -11.99
N HIS A 254 9.98 9.65 -12.33
CA HIS A 254 8.95 9.69 -13.35
C HIS A 254 9.48 9.29 -14.73
N THR A 255 10.64 9.83 -15.13
CA THR A 255 11.24 9.54 -16.43
C THR A 255 11.88 8.16 -16.50
N ALA A 256 12.27 7.60 -15.37
CA ALA A 256 12.98 6.33 -15.25
C ALA A 256 12.08 5.14 -14.90
N THR A 257 10.76 5.24 -15.15
CA THR A 257 9.81 4.14 -14.98
C THR A 257 9.77 3.28 -16.25
N GLU A 258 10.04 1.99 -16.11
CA GLU A 258 10.10 1.02 -17.19
C GLU A 258 9.15 -0.15 -16.96
N VAL A 259 8.55 -0.65 -18.03
CA VAL A 259 7.80 -1.92 -18.03
C VAL A 259 8.64 -2.97 -18.73
N THR A 260 8.92 -4.06 -18.05
CA THR A 260 9.75 -5.17 -18.53
C THR A 260 9.18 -6.52 -18.05
N ARG A 261 9.95 -7.58 -18.10
CA ARG A 261 9.54 -8.91 -17.65
C ARG A 261 10.57 -9.49 -16.70
N THR A 262 10.09 -10.32 -15.79
CA THR A 262 10.90 -11.10 -14.84
C THR A 262 10.45 -12.56 -14.85
N LEU A 263 11.13 -13.40 -14.09
CA LEU A 263 10.73 -14.78 -13.83
C LEU A 263 9.97 -14.85 -12.49
N LEU A 264 8.90 -15.61 -12.48
CA LEU A 264 8.15 -15.98 -11.29
C LEU A 264 8.13 -17.51 -11.19
N SER A 265 8.32 -18.03 -9.99
CA SER A 265 8.25 -19.45 -9.70
C SER A 265 6.99 -19.79 -8.90
N PRO A 266 5.92 -20.25 -9.55
CA PRO A 266 4.67 -20.61 -8.87
C PRO A 266 4.78 -21.88 -8.05
N ALA A 267 5.76 -22.72 -8.36
CA ALA A 267 6.05 -23.96 -7.68
C ALA A 267 7.53 -24.32 -7.86
N TYR A 268 8.04 -25.22 -7.03
CA TYR A 268 9.43 -25.70 -7.11
C TYR A 268 9.80 -26.18 -8.51
N GLY A 269 10.87 -25.61 -9.07
CA GLY A 269 11.38 -25.95 -10.40
C GLY A 269 10.51 -25.46 -11.56
N ALA A 270 9.38 -24.80 -11.31
CA ALA A 270 8.56 -24.20 -12.35
C ALA A 270 8.86 -22.70 -12.46
N PHE A 271 8.98 -22.21 -13.69
CA PHE A 271 9.25 -20.81 -13.99
C PHE A 271 8.31 -20.32 -15.08
N GLN A 272 7.84 -19.10 -14.92
CA GLN A 272 7.03 -18.43 -15.93
C GLN A 272 7.36 -16.94 -16.00
N PRO A 273 7.30 -16.33 -17.20
CA PRO A 273 7.52 -14.90 -17.33
C PRO A 273 6.35 -14.13 -16.72
N ALA A 274 6.68 -13.06 -16.01
CA ALA A 274 5.72 -12.15 -15.36
C ALA A 274 6.06 -10.69 -15.65
N PRO A 275 5.08 -9.78 -15.66
CA PRO A 275 5.36 -8.36 -15.84
C PRO A 275 6.09 -7.78 -14.62
N LEU A 276 7.00 -6.84 -14.90
CA LEU A 276 7.76 -6.09 -13.90
C LEU A 276 7.73 -4.60 -14.26
N VAL A 277 7.40 -3.75 -13.31
CA VAL A 277 7.64 -2.31 -13.39
C VAL A 277 8.86 -1.98 -12.54
N ARG A 278 9.80 -1.27 -13.13
CA ARG A 278 11.02 -0.78 -12.47
C ARG A 278 11.00 0.74 -12.46
N CYS A 279 11.19 1.32 -11.27
CA CYS A 279 11.46 2.73 -11.12
C CYS A 279 12.88 2.85 -10.56
N HIS A 280 13.79 3.50 -11.29
CA HIS A 280 15.18 3.62 -10.86
C HIS A 280 15.69 5.03 -11.08
N ALA A 281 16.58 5.48 -10.21
CA ALA A 281 17.22 6.79 -10.31
C ALA A 281 18.57 6.80 -9.60
N ARG A 282 19.49 7.58 -10.14
CA ARG A 282 20.74 7.91 -9.46
C ARG A 282 20.59 9.27 -8.77
N VAL A 283 20.66 9.27 -7.45
CA VAL A 283 20.31 10.41 -6.62
C VAL A 283 21.25 10.59 -5.43
N MET A 284 21.44 11.86 -5.04
CA MET A 284 22.12 12.22 -3.79
C MET A 284 21.20 11.93 -2.60
N LEU A 285 21.72 11.25 -1.58
CA LEU A 285 20.98 10.93 -0.37
C LEU A 285 21.07 12.07 0.70
N PRO A 286 20.07 12.27 1.55
CA PRO A 286 18.82 11.50 1.58
C PRO A 286 17.91 11.79 0.39
N ALA A 287 17.23 10.75 -0.09
CA ALA A 287 16.29 10.86 -1.21
C ALA A 287 15.03 10.04 -0.94
N GLU A 288 13.94 10.46 -1.54
CA GLU A 288 12.67 9.77 -1.41
C GLU A 288 11.85 9.82 -2.70
N THR A 289 10.90 8.90 -2.78
CA THR A 289 9.84 8.91 -3.79
C THR A 289 8.58 8.31 -3.22
N ALA A 290 7.46 8.49 -3.92
CA ALA A 290 6.22 7.80 -3.60
C ALA A 290 5.68 7.06 -4.82
N THR A 291 4.89 6.04 -4.56
CA THR A 291 4.08 5.35 -5.57
C THR A 291 2.64 5.35 -5.09
N ALA A 292 1.74 5.93 -5.87
CA ALA A 292 0.31 5.80 -5.64
C ALA A 292 -0.22 4.56 -6.39
N LEU A 293 -1.03 3.74 -5.70
CA LEU A 293 -1.76 2.63 -6.31
C LEU A 293 -3.25 2.92 -6.19
N LEU A 294 -3.94 2.96 -7.34
CA LEU A 294 -5.36 3.28 -7.43
C LEU A 294 -6.12 2.10 -8.04
N PRO A 295 -6.80 1.27 -7.22
CA PRO A 295 -7.70 0.25 -7.71
C PRO A 295 -8.88 0.85 -8.46
N ARG A 296 -9.22 0.25 -9.61
CA ARG A 296 -10.33 0.68 -10.47
C ARG A 296 -11.31 -0.46 -10.68
N ARG A 297 -12.60 -0.14 -10.69
CA ARG A 297 -13.62 -1.05 -11.27
C ARG A 297 -13.75 -0.77 -12.75
N GLY A 298 -13.69 -1.79 -13.56
CA GLY A 298 -14.10 -1.72 -14.96
C GLY A 298 -15.59 -1.35 -15.06
N ALA A 299 -15.95 -0.63 -16.10
CA ALA A 299 -17.36 -0.39 -16.43
C ALA A 299 -18.03 -1.74 -16.72
N ILE A 300 -19.10 -2.07 -16.01
CA ILE A 300 -19.94 -3.22 -16.34
C ILE A 300 -20.56 -2.92 -17.71
N ARG A 301 -20.10 -3.56 -18.79
CA ARG A 301 -20.83 -3.60 -20.03
C ARG A 301 -22.04 -4.51 -19.84
N ARG A 302 -23.19 -3.91 -19.56
CA ARG A 302 -24.48 -4.58 -19.76
C ARG A 302 -24.84 -4.40 -21.24
N GLU A 303 -24.87 -5.48 -21.98
CA GLU A 303 -25.22 -5.47 -23.43
C GLU A 303 -26.68 -5.08 -23.70
N ASP A 304 -27.54 -4.93 -22.70
CA ASP A 304 -28.99 -4.76 -22.89
C ASP A 304 -29.57 -3.38 -22.57
N GLU A 305 -28.78 -2.38 -22.27
CA GLU A 305 -29.29 -1.01 -22.17
C GLU A 305 -28.65 -0.13 -23.23
N ARG A 306 -29.45 0.40 -24.17
CA ARG A 306 -29.08 1.51 -25.06
C ARG A 306 -28.62 2.68 -24.18
N LEU A 307 -27.33 2.70 -23.88
CA LEU A 307 -26.68 3.83 -23.29
C LEU A 307 -26.61 4.93 -24.34
N ILE A 308 -27.43 5.97 -24.15
CA ILE A 308 -27.12 7.31 -24.63
C ILE A 308 -25.70 7.57 -24.12
N ALA A 309 -24.75 7.75 -25.03
CA ALA A 309 -23.37 8.06 -24.67
C ALA A 309 -23.40 9.23 -23.68
N PRO A 310 -22.91 9.05 -22.45
CA PRO A 310 -22.72 10.21 -21.59
C PRO A 310 -21.75 11.12 -22.35
N HIS A 311 -22.04 12.40 -22.38
CA HIS A 311 -21.06 13.40 -22.80
C HIS A 311 -19.73 13.00 -22.18
N VAL A 312 -18.69 12.89 -23.02
CA VAL A 312 -17.32 12.62 -22.59
C VAL A 312 -16.90 13.85 -21.79
N GLU A 313 -17.27 13.90 -20.53
CA GLU A 313 -16.56 14.70 -19.55
C GLU A 313 -15.12 14.22 -19.62
N GLN A 314 -14.19 15.10 -19.90
CA GLN A 314 -12.77 14.82 -19.83
C GLN A 314 -12.50 14.32 -18.40
N LYS A 315 -12.48 12.97 -18.23
CA LYS A 315 -12.03 12.36 -16.97
C LYS A 315 -10.59 12.81 -16.80
N LEU A 316 -10.34 13.66 -15.81
CA LEU A 316 -8.98 14.03 -15.43
C LEU A 316 -8.23 12.73 -15.14
N GLU A 317 -7.18 12.49 -15.91
CA GLU A 317 -6.29 11.36 -15.69
C GLU A 317 -5.57 11.55 -14.36
N PRO A 318 -5.39 10.51 -13.54
CA PRO A 318 -4.78 10.64 -12.23
C PRO A 318 -3.32 11.09 -12.35
N ARG A 319 -2.94 12.10 -11.56
CA ARG A 319 -1.60 12.66 -11.49
C ARG A 319 -1.12 12.72 -10.06
N LEU A 320 0.15 12.45 -9.86
CA LEU A 320 0.81 12.55 -8.57
C LEU A 320 1.94 13.56 -8.68
N ALA A 321 1.84 14.66 -7.94
CA ALA A 321 2.90 15.66 -7.82
C ALA A 321 3.70 15.45 -6.52
N SER A 322 4.96 15.87 -6.51
CA SER A 322 5.85 15.82 -5.35
C SER A 322 6.49 17.18 -5.14
N VAL A 323 6.27 17.77 -3.97
CA VAL A 323 6.85 19.07 -3.61
C VAL A 323 7.51 18.98 -2.25
N ALA A 324 8.79 19.35 -2.17
CA ALA A 324 9.50 19.51 -0.91
C ALA A 324 9.56 20.99 -0.53
N GLN A 325 9.14 21.32 0.68
CA GLN A 325 9.28 22.66 1.26
C GLN A 325 9.92 22.53 2.65
N ALA A 326 10.80 23.43 3.03
CA ALA A 326 11.72 23.42 4.17
C ALA A 326 11.48 22.40 5.32
N ALA A 327 10.23 22.22 5.77
CA ALA A 327 9.89 21.33 6.90
C ALA A 327 8.88 20.24 6.55
N VAL A 328 8.42 20.13 5.30
CA VAL A 328 7.40 19.16 4.89
C VAL A 328 7.61 18.66 3.46
N GLN A 329 7.47 17.38 3.25
CA GLN A 329 7.32 16.75 1.95
C GLN A 329 5.83 16.54 1.67
N VAL A 330 5.40 16.96 0.48
CA VAL A 330 3.99 16.86 0.08
C VAL A 330 3.88 16.05 -1.20
N TYR A 331 2.87 15.18 -1.24
CA TYR A 331 2.42 14.51 -2.45
C TYR A 331 0.96 14.92 -2.68
N GLU A 332 0.67 15.44 -3.84
CA GLU A 332 -0.67 15.83 -4.27
C GLU A 332 -1.14 14.88 -5.36
N LEU A 333 -2.22 14.19 -5.12
CA LEU A 333 -2.83 13.26 -6.07
C LEU A 333 -4.18 13.82 -6.52
N ASP A 334 -4.25 14.24 -7.76
CA ASP A 334 -5.49 14.63 -8.40
C ASP A 334 -6.09 13.44 -9.13
N TYR A 335 -7.34 13.13 -8.82
CA TYR A 335 -8.03 11.98 -9.38
C TYR A 335 -9.53 12.26 -9.48
N HIS A 336 -10.07 12.32 -10.70
CA HIS A 336 -11.43 12.75 -10.98
C HIS A 336 -11.69 14.20 -10.50
N GLU A 337 -12.71 14.40 -9.65
CA GLU A 337 -13.05 15.68 -9.02
C GLU A 337 -12.48 15.81 -7.60
N GLU A 338 -11.58 14.91 -7.22
CA GLU A 338 -10.97 14.83 -5.90
C GLU A 338 -9.51 15.22 -5.95
N SER A 339 -9.06 16.01 -4.99
CA SER A 339 -7.66 16.30 -4.73
C SER A 339 -7.27 15.75 -3.36
N HIS A 340 -6.21 14.94 -3.34
CA HIS A 340 -5.68 14.30 -2.14
C HIS A 340 -4.32 14.91 -1.80
N GLY A 341 -4.19 15.52 -0.64
CA GLY A 341 -2.93 16.01 -0.10
C GLY A 341 -2.36 15.06 0.94
N PHE A 342 -1.11 14.66 0.77
CA PHE A 342 -0.35 13.85 1.72
C PHE A 342 0.87 14.62 2.18
N PHE A 343 0.92 15.00 3.43
CA PHE A 343 1.95 15.84 4.02
C PHE A 343 2.75 15.02 5.02
N PHE A 344 4.07 15.01 4.89
CA PHE A 344 4.99 14.32 5.78
C PHE A 344 5.99 15.31 6.35
N ALA A 345 5.93 15.56 7.65
CA ALA A 345 6.91 16.41 8.31
C ALA A 345 8.32 15.82 8.13
N LEU A 346 9.29 16.68 7.83
CA LEU A 346 10.70 16.31 7.69
C LEU A 346 11.49 16.41 9.01
N GLY A 347 10.88 16.98 10.03
CA GLY A 347 11.42 17.14 11.38
C GLY A 347 10.31 17.23 12.42
N ASP A 348 10.66 17.67 13.63
CA ASP A 348 9.72 17.85 14.73
C ASP A 348 9.13 19.28 14.80
N GLU A 349 9.51 20.16 13.87
CA GLU A 349 9.04 21.54 13.81
C GLU A 349 7.68 21.63 13.10
N ALA A 350 6.91 22.66 13.46
CA ALA A 350 5.69 22.98 12.74
C ALA A 350 6.01 23.41 11.30
N TRP A 351 5.14 23.04 10.39
CA TRP A 351 5.29 23.26 8.96
C TRP A 351 4.07 24.00 8.37
N SER A 352 4.28 24.58 7.20
CA SER A 352 3.21 25.18 6.41
C SER A 352 3.40 24.85 4.94
N PHE A 353 2.31 24.59 4.22
CA PHE A 353 2.28 24.36 2.79
C PHE A 353 0.91 24.79 2.22
N GLY A 354 0.92 25.66 1.24
CA GLY A 354 -0.31 26.23 0.71
C GLY A 354 -1.18 26.84 1.81
N PRO A 355 -2.45 26.48 1.92
CA PRO A 355 -3.32 26.97 2.99
C PRO A 355 -3.14 26.22 4.32
N TRP A 356 -2.40 25.11 4.34
CA TRP A 356 -2.23 24.25 5.50
C TRP A 356 -1.07 24.66 6.39
N SER A 357 -1.25 24.56 7.70
CA SER A 357 -0.17 24.57 8.68
C SER A 357 -0.47 23.60 9.82
N SER A 358 0.56 22.91 10.31
CA SER A 358 0.44 21.88 11.34
C SER A 358 1.80 21.56 11.95
N ASP A 359 1.79 20.91 13.10
CA ASP A 359 2.91 20.18 13.68
C ASP A 359 2.72 18.65 13.59
N ALA A 360 1.70 18.19 12.86
CA ALA A 360 1.47 16.77 12.65
C ALA A 360 2.61 16.14 11.85
N ARG A 361 3.02 14.92 12.22
CA ARG A 361 4.02 14.14 11.49
C ARG A 361 3.50 13.68 10.14
N VAL A 362 2.21 13.36 10.06
CA VAL A 362 1.51 13.07 8.81
C VAL A 362 0.17 13.78 8.84
N LEU A 363 -0.13 14.49 7.78
CA LEU A 363 -1.45 15.02 7.50
C LEU A 363 -1.92 14.47 6.15
N TYR A 364 -3.14 14.01 6.08
CA TYR A 364 -3.82 13.71 4.84
C TYR A 364 -5.12 14.49 4.79
N CYS A 365 -5.42 15.05 3.63
CA CYS A 365 -6.71 15.65 3.35
C CYS A 365 -7.22 15.25 1.97
N ARG A 366 -8.53 15.15 1.84
CA ARG A 366 -9.21 15.04 0.55
C ARG A 366 -10.18 16.20 0.41
N ILE A 367 -10.04 16.91 -0.69
CA ILE A 367 -10.94 17.97 -1.11
C ILE A 367 -11.80 17.45 -2.25
N GLU A 368 -13.10 17.60 -2.15
CA GLU A 368 -14.08 17.23 -3.17
C GLU A 368 -15.03 18.40 -3.38
N LYS A 369 -15.14 18.91 -4.61
CA LYS A 369 -15.98 20.08 -4.95
C LYS A 369 -15.76 21.26 -4.00
N GLU A 370 -14.48 21.59 -3.78
CA GLU A 370 -14.03 22.70 -2.91
C GLU A 370 -14.34 22.51 -1.41
N LYS A 371 -14.80 21.34 -0.99
CA LYS A 371 -15.07 21.01 0.42
C LYS A 371 -14.07 19.99 0.95
N LEU A 372 -13.73 20.11 2.22
CA LEU A 372 -12.99 19.08 2.92
C LEU A 372 -13.90 17.87 3.13
N ALA A 373 -13.56 16.74 2.54
CA ALA A 373 -14.33 15.49 2.60
C ALA A 373 -13.66 14.42 3.47
N HIS A 374 -12.35 14.53 3.72
CA HIS A 374 -11.61 13.60 4.57
C HIS A 374 -10.39 14.29 5.18
N LEU A 375 -10.14 14.09 6.45
CA LEU A 375 -8.98 14.60 7.17
C LEU A 375 -8.41 13.52 8.09
N ILE A 376 -7.09 13.31 8.03
CA ILE A 376 -6.35 12.46 8.95
C ILE A 376 -5.13 13.23 9.41
N ALA A 377 -4.92 13.33 10.71
CA ALA A 377 -3.73 13.90 11.32
C ALA A 377 -3.09 12.86 12.25
N ILE A 378 -1.80 12.62 12.12
CA ILE A 378 -1.06 11.65 12.91
C ILE A 378 0.13 12.36 13.58
N GLY A 379 0.17 12.30 14.89
CA GLY A 379 1.15 13.04 15.68
C GLY A 379 0.90 14.55 15.61
N GLY A 380 1.44 15.32 16.53
CA GLY A 380 1.23 16.76 16.57
C GLY A 380 0.07 17.19 17.47
N THR A 381 -0.17 18.50 17.53
CA THR A 381 -1.11 19.12 18.45
C THR A 381 -2.17 19.98 17.77
N TYR A 382 -1.97 20.36 16.49
CA TYR A 382 -2.93 21.18 15.76
C TYR A 382 -2.90 20.95 14.25
N VAL A 383 -3.99 21.33 13.60
CA VAL A 383 -4.10 21.56 12.15
C VAL A 383 -4.80 22.89 11.94
N ALA A 384 -4.28 23.70 11.04
CA ALA A 384 -4.87 24.99 10.68
C ALA A 384 -5.00 25.14 9.15
N TRP A 385 -5.98 25.91 8.73
CA TRP A 385 -6.27 26.28 7.35
C TRP A 385 -6.25 27.79 7.20
N GLN A 386 -5.45 28.34 6.28
CA GLN A 386 -5.27 29.77 6.06
C GLN A 386 -4.97 30.54 7.37
N GLY A 387 -4.14 29.96 8.24
CA GLY A 387 -3.78 30.53 9.53
C GLY A 387 -4.86 30.41 10.63
N GLN A 388 -6.04 29.87 10.30
CA GLN A 388 -7.13 29.66 11.25
C GLN A 388 -7.10 28.22 11.79
N PRO A 389 -7.16 28.00 13.10
CA PRO A 389 -7.21 26.64 13.66
C PRO A 389 -8.43 25.87 13.17
N LEU A 390 -8.22 24.64 12.68
CA LEU A 390 -9.27 23.68 12.35
C LEU A 390 -9.47 22.65 13.46
N LEU A 391 -8.35 22.12 13.96
CA LEU A 391 -8.28 20.99 14.89
C LEU A 391 -7.22 21.27 15.93
N LYS A 392 -7.51 20.97 17.18
CA LYS A 392 -6.53 20.87 18.27
C LYS A 392 -6.59 19.47 18.85
N MET A 393 -5.44 18.86 19.13
CA MET A 393 -5.27 17.53 19.69
C MET A 393 -4.54 17.62 21.06
N ALA A 394 -4.80 16.66 21.94
CA ALA A 394 -4.27 16.68 23.29
C ALA A 394 -2.75 16.43 23.37
N GLY A 395 -2.13 15.88 22.33
CA GLY A 395 -0.69 15.62 22.34
C GLY A 395 -0.17 14.92 21.08
N PRO A 396 1.17 14.82 20.95
CA PRO A 396 1.84 14.40 19.71
C PRO A 396 1.73 12.89 19.42
N SER A 397 1.26 12.07 20.33
CA SER A 397 1.04 10.63 20.11
C SER A 397 -0.37 10.30 19.64
N ALA A 398 -1.25 11.29 19.55
CA ALA A 398 -2.63 11.12 19.08
C ALA A 398 -2.70 11.00 17.58
N PHE A 399 -3.76 10.38 17.09
CA PHE A 399 -4.23 10.57 15.74
C PHE A 399 -5.69 11.06 15.78
N PHE A 400 -6.05 11.78 14.73
CA PHE A 400 -7.42 12.20 14.45
C PHE A 400 -7.77 11.74 13.04
N GLU A 401 -8.98 11.23 12.85
CA GLU A 401 -9.57 10.94 11.54
C GLU A 401 -11.01 11.43 11.48
N TRP A 402 -11.34 12.06 10.37
CA TRP A 402 -12.69 12.45 10.02
C TRP A 402 -12.96 12.15 8.56
N ARG A 403 -14.14 11.63 8.23
CA ARG A 403 -14.60 11.34 6.88
C ARG A 403 -16.09 11.60 6.77
N GLU A 404 -16.49 12.44 5.80
CA GLU A 404 -17.87 12.83 5.57
C GLU A 404 -18.74 11.63 5.20
N GLN A 405 -18.31 10.82 4.22
CA GLN A 405 -19.09 9.74 3.61
C GLN A 405 -19.65 8.73 4.62
N ASP A 406 -18.91 8.39 5.65
CA ASP A 406 -19.29 7.40 6.66
C ASP A 406 -19.66 8.07 8.00
N ALA A 407 -19.66 9.41 8.04
CA ALA A 407 -19.77 10.18 9.27
C ALA A 407 -18.78 9.71 10.37
N VAL A 408 -17.60 9.24 9.94
CA VAL A 408 -16.55 8.78 10.84
C VAL A 408 -15.87 9.98 11.46
N MET A 409 -15.84 10.03 12.79
CA MET A 409 -14.97 10.89 13.56
C MET A 409 -14.36 10.02 14.67
N ASN A 410 -13.05 9.92 14.71
CA ASN A 410 -12.34 9.06 15.63
C ASN A 410 -10.99 9.66 15.99
N ALA A 411 -10.56 9.45 17.22
CA ALA A 411 -9.24 9.84 17.70
C ALA A 411 -8.72 8.82 18.71
N THR A 412 -7.41 8.74 18.87
CA THR A 412 -6.82 8.01 20.01
C THR A 412 -7.23 8.66 21.32
N PRO A 413 -7.21 7.91 22.46
CA PRO A 413 -7.55 8.46 23.77
C PRO A 413 -6.77 9.75 24.06
N GLY A 414 -7.49 10.83 24.17
CA GLY A 414 -7.00 12.20 24.33
C GLY A 414 -8.07 13.16 23.83
N ASP A 415 -8.17 14.31 24.46
CA ASP A 415 -9.14 15.30 24.05
C ASP A 415 -8.72 15.92 22.72
N PHE A 416 -9.64 16.06 21.83
CA PHE A 416 -9.52 16.88 20.63
C PHE A 416 -10.68 17.87 20.58
N SER A 417 -10.49 18.97 19.88
CA SER A 417 -11.54 19.94 19.60
C SER A 417 -11.45 20.40 18.16
N VAL A 418 -12.59 20.46 17.50
CA VAL A 418 -12.76 21.09 16.19
C VAL A 418 -13.30 22.50 16.34
N THR A 419 -13.03 23.35 15.37
CA THR A 419 -13.44 24.75 15.40
C THR A 419 -14.67 25.00 14.50
N PRO A 420 -15.36 26.13 14.60
CA PRO A 420 -16.43 26.49 13.67
C PRO A 420 -15.99 26.49 12.19
N LEU A 421 -14.75 26.86 11.91
CA LEU A 421 -14.19 26.80 10.56
C LEU A 421 -14.15 25.35 10.01
N PHE A 422 -13.90 24.36 10.85
CA PHE A 422 -13.97 22.95 10.45
C PHE A 422 -15.41 22.60 10.02
N GLU A 423 -16.42 23.05 10.77
CA GLU A 423 -17.83 22.83 10.43
C GLU A 423 -18.21 23.52 9.10
N GLU A 424 -17.69 24.72 8.86
CA GLU A 424 -17.92 25.47 7.62
C GLU A 424 -17.30 24.74 6.41
N LEU A 425 -16.03 24.31 6.51
CA LEU A 425 -15.33 23.63 5.43
C LEU A 425 -15.87 22.25 5.11
N THR A 426 -16.42 21.57 6.10
CA THR A 426 -17.00 20.21 5.94
C THR A 426 -18.48 20.23 5.59
N GLY A 427 -19.20 21.29 5.97
CA GLY A 427 -20.66 21.33 5.94
C GLY A 427 -21.30 20.45 7.01
N ASP A 428 -20.54 19.94 7.97
CA ASP A 428 -21.01 19.04 9.04
C ASP A 428 -21.31 19.82 10.34
N SER A 429 -22.59 20.08 10.58
CA SER A 429 -23.08 20.77 11.80
C SER A 429 -23.14 19.87 13.05
N ARG A 430 -22.77 18.58 12.95
CA ARG A 430 -22.85 17.60 14.06
C ARG A 430 -21.69 17.67 15.04
N SER A 431 -20.68 18.47 14.75
CA SER A 431 -19.45 18.59 15.54
C SER A 431 -19.54 19.55 16.74
N SER A 432 -20.73 20.14 17.03
CA SER A 432 -20.87 20.99 18.21
C SER A 432 -20.48 20.22 19.48
N ALA A 433 -19.56 20.76 20.25
CA ALA A 433 -18.82 20.15 21.37
C ALA A 433 -19.64 19.37 22.42
N ALA A 434 -20.97 19.45 22.39
CA ALA A 434 -21.87 18.79 23.33
C ALA A 434 -22.14 17.29 23.01
N ASN A 435 -21.84 16.80 21.81
CA ASN A 435 -22.15 15.42 21.38
C ASN A 435 -20.96 14.46 21.32
N LEU A 436 -19.73 14.94 21.40
CA LEU A 436 -18.52 14.12 21.18
C LEU A 436 -18.10 13.29 22.39
N ASN A 437 -18.53 13.66 23.59
CA ASN A 437 -18.20 12.92 24.83
C ASN A 437 -19.06 11.65 25.09
N ARG A 438 -20.06 11.34 24.27
CA ARG A 438 -20.94 10.18 24.54
C ARG A 438 -20.53 8.86 23.85
N ASN A 439 -19.65 8.88 22.88
CA ASN A 439 -19.26 7.66 22.14
C ASN A 439 -17.94 7.01 22.56
N SER A 440 -17.19 7.60 23.48
CA SER A 440 -15.90 7.02 23.95
C SER A 440 -16.02 6.01 25.10
N SER A 441 -17.22 5.84 25.73
CA SER A 441 -17.37 5.00 26.93
C SER A 441 -17.90 3.58 26.71
N SER A 442 -18.18 3.13 25.49
CA SER A 442 -18.84 1.83 25.26
C SER A 442 -17.95 0.67 24.74
N TYR A 443 -16.61 0.85 24.68
CA TYR A 443 -15.71 -0.20 24.19
C TYR A 443 -14.56 -0.57 25.15
N ALA A 444 -14.64 -0.18 26.43
CA ALA A 444 -13.60 -0.52 27.43
C ALA A 444 -13.91 -1.78 28.25
N GLU A 445 -14.99 -2.51 28.00
CA GLU A 445 -15.27 -3.78 28.67
C GLU A 445 -15.73 -4.82 27.64
N LYS A 446 -14.80 -5.65 27.17
CA LYS A 446 -14.89 -7.10 26.95
C LYS A 446 -13.70 -7.58 26.09
N HIS A 447 -12.71 -8.14 26.80
CA HIS A 447 -11.64 -9.10 26.39
C HIS A 447 -10.66 -8.69 25.30
#